data_5450a26ebe2b547df930e62ec0aecd94
#
_entry.id   5450a26ebe2b547df930e62ec0aecd94
#
_cell.length_a   1.000
_cell.length_b   1.000
_cell.length_c   1.000
_cell.angle_alpha   90.00
_cell.angle_beta   90.00
_cell.angle_gamma   90.00
#
_symmetry.space_group_name_H-M   'P 1'
#
loop_
_entity.id
_entity.type
_entity.pdbx_description
1 polymer ?
#
loop_
_entity_poly.entity_id
_entity_poly.type
_entity_poly.pdbx_seq_one_letter_code
_entity_poly.pdbx_strand_id
1 'polypeptide(L)'
;YGPEASELVGIPDPETFCQLPWDKRIGRVFCTLFRNREERDNPGGALTSECRGNLRRIHNEFQDKHGLDMRCGTEPEMMWLKRGEDGKMAGGVTKPNCYHIDQFEELRPSFMKVIEYSQQMGLDIIQGDHEDAPGQLELNTQFDDVLRNADRLTTYRQVCAQVAREDNLIACFMSKPFMGVSASGCHHNMSLWRGGQDEVNKLGMETLP
;
A
#
# COMPACT_ATOMS: atom_id res chain seq x y z
N TYR A 1 0.45 7.29 -24.75
CA TYR A 1 -0.76 7.08 -25.54
C TYR A 1 -1.28 8.43 -26.05
N GLY A 2 -1.50 8.54 -27.37
CA GLY A 2 -2.12 9.71 -27.96
C GLY A 2 -3.65 9.66 -27.84
N PRO A 3 -4.34 10.75 -28.19
CA PRO A 3 -5.82 10.81 -28.16
C PRO A 3 -6.52 9.75 -29.04
N GLU A 4 -5.80 9.20 -29.99
CA GLU A 4 -6.25 8.11 -30.89
C GLU A 4 -6.31 6.75 -30.19
N ALA A 5 -5.57 6.56 -29.10
CA ALA A 5 -5.53 5.34 -28.30
C ALA A 5 -6.53 5.45 -27.14
N SER A 6 -7.81 5.46 -27.44
CA SER A 6 -8.89 5.79 -26.50
C SER A 6 -9.36 4.62 -25.64
N GLU A 7 -8.91 3.39 -25.89
CA GLU A 7 -9.37 2.22 -25.13
C GLU A 7 -8.22 1.55 -24.36
N LEU A 8 -8.42 1.41 -23.07
CA LEU A 8 -7.73 0.42 -22.25
C LEU A 8 -8.75 -0.61 -21.77
N VAL A 9 -8.34 -1.88 -21.75
CA VAL A 9 -9.18 -2.96 -21.24
C VAL A 9 -8.62 -3.45 -19.91
N GLY A 10 -9.43 -3.38 -18.86
CA GLY A 10 -9.10 -3.97 -17.55
C GLY A 10 -9.71 -5.38 -17.48
N ILE A 11 -8.86 -6.38 -17.31
CA ILE A 11 -9.30 -7.74 -16.98
C ILE A 11 -9.26 -7.88 -15.46
N PRO A 12 -10.42 -8.10 -14.81
CA PRO A 12 -10.49 -8.22 -13.36
C PRO A 12 -9.75 -9.46 -12.86
N ASP A 13 -9.12 -9.31 -11.71
CA ASP A 13 -8.52 -10.40 -10.93
C ASP A 13 -9.51 -10.78 -9.82
N PRO A 14 -10.30 -11.85 -9.98
CA PRO A 14 -11.38 -12.20 -9.05
C PRO A 14 -10.93 -12.46 -7.63
N GLU A 15 -9.69 -12.91 -7.43
CA GLU A 15 -9.12 -13.17 -6.10
C GLU A 15 -8.93 -11.88 -5.27
N THR A 16 -8.93 -10.74 -5.94
CA THR A 16 -8.78 -9.43 -5.30
C THR A 16 -10.11 -8.73 -5.01
N PHE A 17 -11.23 -9.41 -5.29
CA PHE A 17 -12.55 -8.83 -5.01
C PHE A 17 -12.74 -8.63 -3.51
N CYS A 18 -13.19 -7.43 -3.14
CA CYS A 18 -13.66 -7.15 -1.79
C CYS A 18 -14.82 -6.17 -1.82
N GLN A 19 -15.71 -6.31 -0.84
CA GLN A 19 -16.80 -5.37 -0.60
C GLN A 19 -16.28 -4.20 0.24
N LEU A 20 -16.67 -2.97 -0.10
CA LEU A 20 -16.20 -1.81 0.66
C LEU A 20 -16.85 -1.78 2.05
N PRO A 21 -16.06 -1.63 3.14
CA PRO A 21 -16.61 -1.59 4.51
C PRO A 21 -17.60 -0.45 4.75
N TRP A 22 -17.37 0.68 4.13
CA TRP A 22 -18.17 1.91 4.27
C TRP A 22 -19.37 2.00 3.32
N ASP A 23 -19.45 1.13 2.29
CA ASP A 23 -20.63 1.01 1.45
C ASP A 23 -20.75 -0.42 0.88
N LYS A 24 -21.56 -1.23 1.53
CA LYS A 24 -21.75 -2.65 1.19
C LYS A 24 -22.39 -2.90 -0.19
N ARG A 25 -22.86 -1.86 -0.87
CA ARG A 25 -23.40 -1.96 -2.23
C ARG A 25 -22.30 -1.94 -3.30
N ILE A 26 -21.07 -1.61 -2.92
CA ILE A 26 -19.95 -1.45 -3.82
C ILE A 26 -18.92 -2.54 -3.56
N GLY A 27 -18.50 -3.22 -4.64
CA GLY A 27 -17.34 -4.09 -4.65
C GLY A 27 -16.17 -3.44 -5.38
N ARG A 28 -14.96 -3.76 -4.98
CA ARG A 28 -13.72 -3.36 -5.62
C ARG A 28 -12.96 -4.61 -6.08
N VAL A 29 -12.33 -4.54 -7.25
CA VAL A 29 -11.46 -5.58 -7.79
C VAL A 29 -10.27 -4.91 -8.47
N PHE A 30 -9.08 -5.48 -8.35
CA PHE A 30 -7.92 -5.06 -9.15
C PHE A 30 -8.02 -5.64 -10.57
N CYS A 31 -7.43 -4.94 -11.53
CA CYS A 31 -7.40 -5.36 -12.92
C CYS A 31 -5.96 -5.39 -13.46
N THR A 32 -5.71 -6.27 -14.41
CA THR A 32 -4.55 -6.18 -15.30
C THR A 32 -4.98 -5.43 -16.55
N LEU A 33 -4.18 -4.46 -17.01
CA LEU A 33 -4.52 -3.61 -18.12
C LEU A 33 -3.92 -4.12 -19.44
N PHE A 34 -4.73 -4.06 -20.47
CA PHE A 34 -4.38 -4.39 -21.86
C PHE A 34 -4.66 -3.19 -22.77
N ARG A 35 -3.93 -3.11 -23.89
CA ARG A 35 -4.04 -1.97 -24.80
C ARG A 35 -5.41 -1.85 -25.45
N ASN A 36 -5.98 -3.00 -25.87
CA ASN A 36 -7.28 -3.09 -26.47
C ASN A 36 -7.85 -4.51 -26.28
N ARG A 37 -9.06 -4.77 -26.80
CA ARG A 37 -9.74 -6.06 -26.68
C ARG A 37 -9.09 -7.18 -27.49
N GLU A 38 -8.44 -6.84 -28.60
CA GLU A 38 -7.83 -7.80 -29.50
C GLU A 38 -6.55 -8.38 -28.92
N GLU A 39 -5.83 -7.58 -28.13
CA GLU A 39 -4.56 -7.97 -27.50
C GLU A 39 -4.74 -8.78 -26.20
N ARG A 40 -5.94 -8.87 -25.64
CA ARG A 40 -6.14 -9.56 -24.35
C ARG A 40 -5.82 -11.06 -24.43
N ASP A 41 -6.08 -11.70 -25.57
CA ASP A 41 -5.88 -13.13 -25.79
C ASP A 41 -4.50 -13.43 -26.40
N ASN A 42 -3.67 -12.40 -26.61
CA ASN A 42 -2.33 -12.50 -27.13
C ASN A 42 -1.33 -12.46 -25.96
N PRO A 43 -0.49 -13.49 -25.73
CA PRO A 43 0.61 -13.44 -24.77
C PRO A 43 1.55 -12.27 -25.12
N GLY A 44 1.49 -11.18 -24.42
CA GLY A 44 2.25 -9.93 -24.71
C GLY A 44 1.35 -8.73 -25.03
N GLY A 45 0.04 -8.92 -25.15
CA GLY A 45 -0.95 -7.84 -25.27
C GLY A 45 -1.17 -7.02 -23.99
N ALA A 46 -0.53 -7.43 -22.86
CA ALA A 46 -0.55 -6.67 -21.62
C ALA A 46 0.12 -5.30 -21.81
N LEU A 47 -0.45 -4.28 -21.17
CA LEU A 47 0.09 -2.93 -21.21
C LEU A 47 1.44 -2.86 -20.48
N THR A 48 2.55 -2.71 -21.22
CA THR A 48 3.91 -2.70 -20.67
C THR A 48 4.23 -1.51 -19.75
N SER A 49 3.38 -0.49 -19.73
CA SER A 49 3.47 0.65 -18.82
C SER A 49 2.61 0.51 -17.56
N GLU A 50 1.90 -0.61 -17.39
CA GLU A 50 1.06 -0.87 -16.23
C GLU A 50 1.88 -1.57 -15.14
N CYS A 51 1.87 -0.98 -13.92
CA CYS A 51 2.80 -1.39 -12.86
C CYS A 51 2.47 -2.78 -12.28
N ARG A 52 1.19 -3.10 -12.07
CA ARG A 52 0.76 -4.35 -11.45
C ARG A 52 1.08 -5.57 -12.33
N GLY A 53 0.76 -5.47 -13.61
CA GLY A 53 1.07 -6.52 -14.60
C GLY A 53 2.57 -6.70 -14.79
N ASN A 54 3.34 -5.60 -14.80
CA ASN A 54 4.80 -5.68 -14.87
C ASN A 54 5.40 -6.33 -13.63
N LEU A 55 4.92 -6.01 -12.43
CA LEU A 55 5.39 -6.66 -11.21
C LEU A 55 5.14 -8.18 -11.27
N ARG A 56 3.93 -8.59 -11.65
CA ARG A 56 3.60 -10.02 -11.83
C ARG A 56 4.53 -10.69 -12.84
N ARG A 57 4.73 -10.08 -14.00
CA ARG A 57 5.61 -10.63 -15.05
C ARG A 57 7.05 -10.79 -14.57
N ILE A 58 7.62 -9.75 -13.99
CA ILE A 58 9.01 -9.77 -13.50
C ILE A 58 9.17 -10.80 -12.38
N HIS A 59 8.22 -10.90 -11.47
CA HIS A 59 8.23 -11.89 -10.39
C HIS A 59 8.17 -13.32 -10.94
N ASN A 60 7.28 -13.59 -11.91
CA ASN A 60 7.21 -14.92 -12.56
C ASN A 60 8.52 -15.26 -13.28
N GLU A 61 9.09 -14.32 -14.06
CA GLU A 61 10.38 -14.51 -14.72
C GLU A 61 11.52 -14.81 -13.72
N PHE A 62 11.48 -14.15 -12.56
CA PHE A 62 12.43 -14.39 -11.47
C PHE A 62 12.25 -15.78 -10.86
N GLN A 63 11.02 -16.20 -10.60
CA GLN A 63 10.71 -17.54 -10.10
C GLN A 63 11.16 -18.62 -11.10
N ASP A 64 10.83 -18.47 -12.38
CA ASP A 64 11.19 -19.45 -13.42
C ASP A 64 12.70 -19.60 -13.55
N LYS A 65 13.42 -18.47 -13.45
CA LYS A 65 14.88 -18.46 -13.63
C LYS A 65 15.64 -18.96 -12.40
N HIS A 66 15.18 -18.66 -11.21
CA HIS A 66 15.94 -18.88 -9.97
C HIS A 66 15.31 -19.89 -9.02
N GLY A 67 14.06 -20.30 -9.24
CA GLY A 67 13.30 -21.16 -8.33
C GLY A 67 13.06 -20.52 -6.96
N LEU A 68 13.03 -19.18 -6.92
CA LEU A 68 12.87 -18.39 -5.70
C LEU A 68 11.58 -17.55 -5.77
N ASP A 69 10.91 -17.43 -4.65
CA ASP A 69 9.74 -16.58 -4.44
C ASP A 69 10.15 -15.35 -3.64
N MET A 70 9.81 -14.17 -4.15
CA MET A 70 10.10 -12.91 -3.47
C MET A 70 8.89 -12.50 -2.63
N ARG A 71 9.12 -12.22 -1.35
CA ARG A 71 8.13 -11.70 -0.43
C ARG A 71 8.52 -10.33 0.08
N CYS A 72 7.53 -9.53 0.42
CA CYS A 72 7.72 -8.16 0.84
C CYS A 72 6.78 -7.79 1.97
N GLY A 73 7.31 -7.11 2.99
CA GLY A 73 6.55 -6.34 3.97
C GLY A 73 6.79 -4.85 3.73
N THR A 74 5.75 -4.05 3.80
CA THR A 74 5.86 -2.60 3.60
C THR A 74 5.49 -1.87 4.88
N GLU A 75 6.29 -0.86 5.23
CA GLU A 75 6.13 0.06 6.36
C GLU A 75 5.77 1.45 5.82
N PRO A 76 4.49 1.70 5.54
CA PRO A 76 4.07 2.94 4.91
C PRO A 76 3.79 4.02 5.96
N GLU A 77 4.64 5.02 6.04
CA GLU A 77 4.39 6.22 6.82
C GLU A 77 3.50 7.22 6.06
N MET A 78 2.67 7.93 6.80
CA MET A 78 1.81 8.98 6.27
C MET A 78 1.48 10.01 7.35
N MET A 79 1.02 11.19 6.95
CA MET A 79 0.62 12.22 7.90
C MET A 79 -0.87 12.49 7.84
N TRP A 80 -1.50 12.52 9.01
CA TRP A 80 -2.87 13.03 9.19
C TRP A 80 -2.81 14.53 9.39
N LEU A 81 -3.42 15.27 8.46
CA LEU A 81 -3.37 16.72 8.46
C LEU A 81 -4.75 17.30 8.75
N LYS A 82 -4.77 18.40 9.50
CA LYS A 82 -5.99 19.17 9.74
C LYS A 82 -6.43 19.85 8.46
N ARG A 83 -7.73 19.90 8.24
CA ARG A 83 -8.33 20.73 7.20
C ARG A 83 -8.61 22.10 7.78
N GLY A 84 -8.06 23.15 7.18
CA GLY A 84 -8.35 24.53 7.54
C GLY A 84 -9.77 24.95 7.15
N GLU A 85 -10.22 26.10 7.66
CA GLU A 85 -11.55 26.66 7.35
C GLU A 85 -11.72 26.95 5.84
N ASP A 86 -10.63 27.26 5.15
CA ASP A 86 -10.59 27.45 3.69
C ASP A 86 -10.52 26.12 2.91
N GLY A 87 -10.62 24.97 3.60
CA GLY A 87 -10.53 23.63 3.03
C GLY A 87 -9.11 23.16 2.67
N LYS A 88 -8.10 24.03 2.86
CA LYS A 88 -6.71 23.68 2.60
C LYS A 88 -6.07 22.97 3.78
N MET A 89 -4.88 22.46 3.54
CA MET A 89 -4.05 21.79 4.54
C MET A 89 -3.54 22.79 5.58
N ALA A 90 -3.78 22.51 6.86
CA ALA A 90 -3.43 23.41 7.96
C ALA A 90 -2.31 22.86 8.88
N GLY A 91 -1.76 21.69 8.59
CA GLY A 91 -0.69 21.07 9.37
C GLY A 91 -1.10 19.75 10.01
N GLY A 92 -0.15 19.10 10.67
CA GLY A 92 -0.38 17.85 11.38
C GLY A 92 -1.31 18.01 12.58
N VAL A 93 -2.01 16.93 12.94
CA VAL A 93 -2.99 16.96 14.03
C VAL A 93 -2.36 16.81 15.41
N THR A 94 -1.15 16.24 15.50
CA THR A 94 -0.42 16.04 16.75
C THR A 94 0.82 16.92 16.82
N LYS A 95 1.49 16.92 17.97
CA LYS A 95 2.83 17.49 18.13
C LYS A 95 3.89 16.49 17.65
N PRO A 96 5.07 16.96 17.21
CA PRO A 96 6.19 16.07 16.90
C PRO A 96 6.67 15.41 18.19
N ASN A 97 6.65 14.11 18.23
CA ASN A 97 7.26 13.30 19.29
C ASN A 97 7.01 11.80 19.02
N CYS A 98 8.04 11.10 18.59
CA CYS A 98 7.98 9.68 18.23
C CYS A 98 7.51 8.82 19.42
N TYR A 99 6.67 7.83 19.15
CA TYR A 99 6.22 6.80 20.10
C TYR A 99 5.55 7.33 21.38
N HIS A 100 4.94 8.51 21.32
CA HIS A 100 4.32 9.13 22.49
C HIS A 100 2.83 8.79 22.56
N ILE A 101 2.40 8.11 23.62
CA ILE A 101 1.05 7.59 23.76
C ILE A 101 -0.04 8.70 23.71
N ASP A 102 0.20 9.83 24.37
CA ASP A 102 -0.75 10.93 24.39
C ASP A 102 -0.98 11.55 23.01
N GLN A 103 0.06 11.56 22.17
CA GLN A 103 -0.03 12.04 20.79
C GLN A 103 -0.80 11.05 19.93
N PHE A 104 -0.62 9.75 20.17
CA PHE A 104 -1.38 8.70 19.51
C PHE A 104 -2.87 8.75 19.87
N GLU A 105 -3.23 9.05 21.11
CA GLU A 105 -4.62 9.11 21.57
C GLU A 105 -5.45 10.16 20.80
N GLU A 106 -4.85 11.26 20.36
CA GLU A 106 -5.54 12.26 19.51
C GLU A 106 -6.02 11.68 18.17
N LEU A 107 -5.27 10.71 17.63
CA LEU A 107 -5.56 10.06 16.35
C LEU A 107 -6.21 8.68 16.50
N ARG A 108 -6.27 8.14 17.71
CA ARG A 108 -6.76 6.78 17.96
C ARG A 108 -8.11 6.47 17.30
N PRO A 109 -9.15 7.34 17.36
CA PRO A 109 -10.42 7.04 16.71
C PRO A 109 -10.30 6.80 15.20
N SER A 110 -9.57 7.67 14.48
CA SER A 110 -9.33 7.53 13.05
C SER A 110 -8.46 6.32 12.74
N PHE A 111 -7.43 6.09 13.56
CA PHE A 111 -6.50 4.98 13.41
C PHE A 111 -7.21 3.63 13.58
N MET A 112 -8.04 3.48 14.61
CA MET A 112 -8.84 2.26 14.83
C MET A 112 -9.83 2.01 13.68
N LYS A 113 -10.42 3.06 13.12
CA LYS A 113 -11.28 2.95 11.94
C LYS A 113 -10.50 2.48 10.71
N VAL A 114 -9.27 2.97 10.51
CA VAL A 114 -8.39 2.46 9.44
C VAL A 114 -8.10 0.97 9.63
N ILE A 115 -7.77 0.54 10.84
CA ILE A 115 -7.53 -0.88 11.15
C ILE A 115 -8.77 -1.71 10.83
N GLU A 116 -9.94 -1.30 11.34
CA GLU A 116 -11.20 -2.02 11.12
C GLU A 116 -11.54 -2.18 9.63
N TYR A 117 -11.47 -1.09 8.87
CA TYR A 117 -11.73 -1.13 7.42
C TYR A 117 -10.68 -1.97 6.68
N SER A 118 -9.42 -1.83 7.05
CA SER A 118 -8.33 -2.61 6.45
C SER A 118 -8.52 -4.11 6.68
N GLN A 119 -8.83 -4.53 7.89
CA GLN A 119 -9.10 -5.94 8.23
C GLN A 119 -10.31 -6.48 7.44
N GLN A 120 -11.40 -5.72 7.33
CA GLN A 120 -12.56 -6.10 6.52
C GLN A 120 -12.22 -6.22 5.02
N MET A 121 -11.17 -5.55 4.55
CA MET A 121 -10.66 -5.65 3.18
C MET A 121 -9.52 -6.66 3.02
N GLY A 122 -9.26 -7.48 4.04
CA GLY A 122 -8.29 -8.58 3.99
C GLY A 122 -6.83 -8.17 4.21
N LEU A 123 -6.58 -7.03 4.87
CA LEU A 123 -5.24 -6.65 5.30
C LEU A 123 -4.95 -7.19 6.71
N ASP A 124 -3.89 -7.99 6.83
CA ASP A 124 -3.41 -8.51 8.12
C ASP A 124 -2.54 -7.46 8.80
N ILE A 125 -3.17 -6.59 9.60
CA ILE A 125 -2.49 -5.54 10.35
C ILE A 125 -1.76 -6.15 11.55
N ILE A 126 -0.48 -5.84 11.72
CA ILE A 126 0.37 -6.40 12.77
C ILE A 126 0.92 -5.37 13.76
N GLN A 127 1.10 -4.12 13.33
CA GLN A 127 1.71 -3.08 14.15
C GLN A 127 1.24 -1.71 13.70
N GLY A 128 1.26 -0.74 14.63
CA GLY A 128 1.04 0.66 14.31
C GLY A 128 1.76 1.56 15.29
N ASP A 129 2.40 2.60 14.77
CA ASP A 129 3.25 3.53 15.52
C ASP A 129 2.88 4.99 15.24
N HIS A 130 3.06 5.83 16.27
CA HIS A 130 3.10 7.28 16.11
C HIS A 130 4.54 7.70 15.80
N GLU A 131 4.75 8.29 14.62
CA GLU A 131 6.04 8.68 14.11
C GLU A 131 6.45 10.11 14.53
N ASP A 132 7.64 10.55 14.11
CA ASP A 132 8.27 11.76 14.61
C ASP A 132 7.58 13.07 14.14
N ALA A 133 7.08 13.13 12.93
CA ALA A 133 6.44 14.36 12.44
C ALA A 133 5.01 14.53 12.96
N PRO A 134 4.50 15.77 13.04
CA PRO A 134 3.14 16.04 13.51
C PRO A 134 2.07 15.27 12.74
N GLY A 135 1.31 14.41 13.44
CA GLY A 135 0.27 13.58 12.84
C GLY A 135 0.79 12.43 11.97
N GLN A 136 2.06 12.13 12.04
CA GLN A 136 2.67 11.04 11.29
C GLN A 136 2.40 9.71 11.98
N LEU A 137 1.87 8.77 11.22
CA LEU A 137 1.60 7.42 11.66
C LEU A 137 2.15 6.41 10.65
N GLU A 138 2.53 5.25 11.17
CA GLU A 138 2.85 4.06 10.41
C GLU A 138 1.86 2.95 10.76
N LEU A 139 1.47 2.15 9.79
CA LEU A 139 0.64 0.98 10.00
C LEU A 139 1.13 -0.17 9.14
N ASN A 140 1.64 -1.20 9.78
CA ASN A 140 2.31 -2.32 9.15
C ASN A 140 1.39 -3.51 8.95
N THR A 141 1.52 -4.13 7.78
CA THR A 141 0.81 -5.38 7.45
C THR A 141 1.80 -6.55 7.45
N GLN A 142 1.27 -7.75 7.71
CA GLN A 142 2.05 -8.98 7.55
C GLN A 142 2.63 -9.04 6.13
N PHE A 143 3.91 -9.43 6.03
CA PHE A 143 4.55 -9.64 4.74
C PHE A 143 3.84 -10.74 3.93
N ASP A 144 3.87 -10.63 2.62
CA ASP A 144 3.24 -11.58 1.71
C ASP A 144 3.97 -11.60 0.35
N ASP A 145 3.44 -12.32 -0.60
CA ASP A 145 3.80 -12.20 -2.02
C ASP A 145 3.87 -10.74 -2.47
N VAL A 146 4.83 -10.42 -3.32
CA VAL A 146 5.09 -9.02 -3.74
C VAL A 146 3.89 -8.35 -4.38
N LEU A 147 3.09 -9.11 -5.15
CA LEU A 147 1.90 -8.55 -5.80
C LEU A 147 0.79 -8.26 -4.78
N ARG A 148 0.54 -9.20 -3.86
CA ARG A 148 -0.42 -8.98 -2.77
C ARG A 148 -0.01 -7.82 -1.89
N ASN A 149 1.28 -7.71 -1.57
CA ASN A 149 1.79 -6.61 -0.76
C ASN A 149 1.59 -5.25 -1.46
N ALA A 150 1.83 -5.15 -2.77
CA ALA A 150 1.55 -3.96 -3.56
C ALA A 150 0.06 -3.61 -3.60
N ASP A 151 -0.81 -4.61 -3.76
CA ASP A 151 -2.26 -4.45 -3.71
C ASP A 151 -2.74 -3.99 -2.31
N ARG A 152 -2.14 -4.51 -1.22
CA ARG A 152 -2.39 -4.09 0.16
C ARG A 152 -2.02 -2.63 0.39
N LEU A 153 -0.85 -2.20 -0.05
CA LEU A 153 -0.43 -0.80 0.05
C LEU A 153 -1.40 0.14 -0.67
N THR A 154 -1.84 -0.23 -1.86
CA THR A 154 -2.84 0.53 -2.62
C THR A 154 -4.18 0.58 -1.88
N THR A 155 -4.60 -0.55 -1.31
CA THR A 155 -5.83 -0.65 -0.51
C THR A 155 -5.75 0.19 0.77
N TYR A 156 -4.64 0.12 1.48
CA TYR A 156 -4.38 0.93 2.68
C TYR A 156 -4.53 2.44 2.40
N ARG A 157 -3.94 2.92 1.29
CA ARG A 157 -4.08 4.32 0.87
C ARG A 157 -5.53 4.69 0.59
N GLN A 158 -6.31 3.80 -0.01
CA GLN A 158 -7.74 4.00 -0.25
C GLN A 158 -8.52 4.11 1.07
N VAL A 159 -8.24 3.22 2.02
CA VAL A 159 -8.86 3.23 3.35
C VAL A 159 -8.54 4.52 4.11
N CYS A 160 -7.26 4.91 4.17
CA CYS A 160 -6.86 6.17 4.81
C CYS A 160 -7.56 7.39 4.19
N ALA A 161 -7.65 7.44 2.86
CA ALA A 161 -8.35 8.53 2.17
C ALA A 161 -9.85 8.53 2.50
N GLN A 162 -10.47 7.37 2.71
CA GLN A 162 -11.88 7.28 3.11
C GLN A 162 -12.08 7.76 4.56
N VAL A 163 -11.28 7.27 5.49
CA VAL A 163 -11.34 7.68 6.89
C VAL A 163 -11.08 9.18 7.04
N ALA A 164 -10.10 9.72 6.29
CA ALA A 164 -9.84 11.16 6.26
C ALA A 164 -11.07 11.98 5.86
N ARG A 165 -11.84 11.52 4.86
CA ARG A 165 -13.10 12.18 4.46
C ARG A 165 -14.16 12.14 5.56
N GLU A 166 -14.29 11.02 6.24
CA GLU A 166 -15.26 10.83 7.33
C GLU A 166 -14.95 11.69 8.56
N ASP A 167 -13.65 11.83 8.86
CA ASP A 167 -13.17 12.52 10.06
C ASP A 167 -12.74 13.97 9.79
N ASN A 168 -13.05 14.50 8.60
CA ASN A 168 -12.67 15.86 8.17
C ASN A 168 -11.16 16.13 8.26
N LEU A 169 -10.36 15.13 7.92
CA LEU A 169 -8.89 15.17 7.85
C LEU A 169 -8.40 15.09 6.41
N ILE A 170 -7.09 15.17 6.23
CA ILE A 170 -6.40 14.88 4.98
C ILE A 170 -5.39 13.74 5.24
N ALA A 171 -5.50 12.63 4.50
CA ALA A 171 -4.48 11.58 4.48
C ALA A 171 -3.38 11.98 3.49
N CYS A 172 -2.21 12.33 3.99
CA CYS A 172 -1.09 12.82 3.19
C CYS A 172 0.01 11.76 3.08
N PHE A 173 0.23 11.26 1.87
CA PHE A 173 1.28 10.31 1.51
C PHE A 173 2.46 10.97 0.78
N MET A 174 2.61 12.29 0.87
CA MET A 174 3.79 12.97 0.36
C MET A 174 4.99 12.64 1.23
N SER A 175 6.13 12.37 0.60
CA SER A 175 7.37 12.04 1.32
C SER A 175 7.85 13.19 2.22
N LYS A 176 7.66 14.44 1.81
CA LYS A 176 8.11 15.62 2.56
C LYS A 176 7.11 16.76 2.41
N PRO A 177 5.92 16.73 3.06
CA PRO A 177 4.94 17.81 2.94
C PRO A 177 5.35 19.10 3.62
N PHE A 178 6.19 19.03 4.68
CA PHE A 178 6.67 20.20 5.41
C PHE A 178 8.19 20.17 5.57
N MET A 179 8.80 21.36 5.48
CA MET A 179 10.20 21.53 5.83
C MET A 179 10.38 21.57 7.35
N GLY A 180 11.54 21.09 7.82
CA GLY A 180 11.90 21.16 9.24
C GLY A 180 11.31 20.06 10.13
N VAL A 181 10.56 19.10 9.56
CA VAL A 181 10.07 17.90 10.26
C VAL A 181 10.53 16.65 9.52
N SER A 182 10.39 15.48 10.13
CA SER A 182 10.74 14.21 9.49
C SER A 182 9.95 13.95 8.23
N ALA A 183 10.55 13.24 7.28
CA ALA A 183 9.90 12.79 6.05
C ALA A 183 9.11 11.51 6.30
N SER A 184 8.12 11.22 5.46
CA SER A 184 7.43 9.94 5.46
C SER A 184 8.17 8.94 4.56
N GLY A 185 8.58 7.82 5.14
CA GLY A 185 9.16 6.68 4.46
C GLY A 185 8.08 5.76 3.86
N CYS A 186 8.55 4.83 3.06
CA CYS A 186 7.77 3.66 2.65
C CYS A 186 8.77 2.52 2.45
N HIS A 187 9.20 1.94 3.56
CA HIS A 187 10.23 0.93 3.55
C HIS A 187 9.69 -0.40 3.03
N HIS A 188 10.51 -1.10 2.26
CA HIS A 188 10.17 -2.40 1.71
C HIS A 188 11.16 -3.44 2.24
N ASN A 189 10.72 -4.25 3.20
CA ASN A 189 11.50 -5.36 3.75
C ASN A 189 11.30 -6.57 2.85
N MET A 190 12.34 -7.00 2.17
CA MET A 190 12.27 -8.06 1.15
C MET A 190 12.99 -9.31 1.61
N SER A 191 12.39 -10.47 1.33
CA SER A 191 12.97 -11.79 1.58
C SER A 191 12.80 -12.72 0.39
N LEU A 192 13.70 -13.68 0.24
CA LEU A 192 13.69 -14.67 -0.83
C LEU A 192 13.38 -16.06 -0.23
N TRP A 193 12.41 -16.73 -0.82
CA TRP A 193 11.88 -17.99 -0.29
C TRP A 193 12.01 -19.13 -1.30
N ARG A 194 12.28 -20.32 -0.80
CA ARG A 194 12.26 -21.56 -1.58
C ARG A 194 11.51 -22.64 -0.82
N GLY A 195 10.47 -23.21 -1.44
CA GLY A 195 9.68 -24.27 -0.81
C GLY A 195 9.09 -23.88 0.55
N GLY A 196 8.71 -22.61 0.74
CA GLY A 196 8.16 -22.09 1.98
C GLY A 196 9.20 -21.75 3.07
N GLN A 197 10.50 -21.78 2.75
CA GLN A 197 11.59 -21.42 3.67
C GLN A 197 12.30 -20.14 3.20
N ASP A 198 12.57 -19.24 4.15
CA ASP A 198 13.30 -18.00 3.90
C ASP A 198 14.78 -18.29 3.67
N GLU A 199 15.25 -18.12 2.44
CA GLU A 199 16.64 -18.36 2.05
C GLU A 199 17.59 -17.23 2.50
N VAL A 200 17.09 -16.01 2.70
CA VAL A 200 17.93 -14.88 3.19
C VAL A 200 18.43 -15.14 4.59
N ASN A 201 17.57 -15.67 5.48
CA ASN A 201 17.97 -16.03 6.83
C ASN A 201 18.98 -17.18 6.88
N LYS A 202 18.93 -18.10 5.91
CA LYS A 202 19.96 -19.15 5.79
C LYS A 202 21.31 -18.59 5.31
N LEU A 203 21.29 -17.72 4.29
CA LEU A 203 22.49 -17.10 3.75
C LEU A 203 23.13 -16.09 4.72
N GLY A 204 22.32 -15.34 5.47
CA GLY A 204 22.79 -14.34 6.42
C GLY A 204 23.51 -14.92 7.65
N MET A 205 23.23 -16.17 8.01
CA MET A 205 23.90 -16.86 9.14
C MET A 205 25.22 -17.51 8.73
N GLU A 206 25.43 -17.82 7.45
CA GLU A 206 26.60 -18.57 6.95
C GLU A 206 27.60 -17.72 6.13
N THR A 207 27.21 -16.54 5.65
CA THR A 207 27.99 -15.79 4.65
C THR A 207 28.40 -14.39 5.05
N LEU A 208 28.08 -13.92 6.24
CA LEU A 208 28.65 -12.67 6.75
C LEU A 208 29.99 -13.00 7.44
N PRO A 209 31.12 -12.43 6.94
CA PRO A 209 32.43 -12.64 7.54
C PRO A 209 32.54 -11.97 8.91
#